data_57fe1ba59ffdb126d43457a6b8f9117c
#
_entry.id   57fe1ba59ffdb126d43457a6b8f9117c
#
_cell.length_a   1.000
_cell.length_b   1.000
_cell.length_c   1.000
_cell.angle_alpha   90.00
_cell.angle_beta   90.00
_cell.angle_gamma   90.00
#
_symmetry.space_group_name_H-M   'P 1'
#
loop_
_entity.id
_entity.type
_entity.pdbx_description
1 polymer ?
#
loop_
_entity_poly.entity_id
_entity_poly.type
_entity_poly.pdbx_seq_one_letter_code
_entity_poly.pdbx_strand_id
1 'polypeptide(L)'
;MYRELLDAVTAGDAERAETLLRKGAPADPADGAESTALYRAAAAGRAGLVRALLAAGADPGRVSGGEEEGLPLCAAAAGGHVEAVEALLAAGADPAGREAGGWTPVLWAAAGGRDGALHALLEAGAGAEDANDDGDTPLTLAARRGALGAVRALLEAGADPARPDGEGDTPLSIAYDWLGTQLESALLDQVTDQAPEDAEFVVGRSRAEDGTDLVTVTAVDGEGRPAVQLECQRGHAAVATLLEDATGEWLPFDELVERALPYRDVDEEAETWWTVAASLQRRGDRGTFDDAVRLCVSEDPRRRELAVDVLSQYGFTEDAKPFLEESLPVLRRMAATEGDERVLRSVLGALGHHADPRALPEVLEIVTAEGWTRTEADPAALAAVLPPGHAEGLALLVSMTSDPDPDVRDWATTGLAGLEEDTPQIRGALAARLDDEDLGTVAEAARGLARRGDPRARAGIERVLAESDDDYARDIVTGL
;
A
#
# COMPACT_ATOMS: atom_id res chain seq x y z
N MET A 1 13.28 -0.79 -42.28
CA MET A 1 13.96 -1.13 -40.99
C MET A 1 13.27 -0.47 -39.83
N TYR A 2 12.99 0.87 -39.83
CA TYR A 2 12.25 1.48 -38.67
C TYR A 2 10.87 0.87 -38.46
N ARG A 3 10.05 0.73 -39.50
CA ARG A 3 8.73 0.06 -39.39
C ARG A 3 8.81 -1.36 -38.85
N GLU A 4 9.80 -2.13 -39.28
CA GLU A 4 10.00 -3.49 -38.76
C GLU A 4 10.38 -3.47 -37.27
N LEU A 5 11.15 -2.45 -36.82
CA LEU A 5 11.45 -2.22 -35.43
C LEU A 5 10.18 -1.86 -34.64
N LEU A 6 9.38 -0.91 -35.17
CA LEU A 6 8.11 -0.52 -34.56
C LEU A 6 7.12 -1.69 -34.45
N ASP A 7 7.02 -2.51 -35.49
CA ASP A 7 6.20 -3.73 -35.50
C ASP A 7 6.67 -4.74 -34.45
N ALA A 8 7.98 -4.95 -34.31
CA ALA A 8 8.57 -5.85 -33.32
C ALA A 8 8.32 -5.34 -31.89
N VAL A 9 8.50 -4.03 -31.67
CA VAL A 9 8.23 -3.39 -30.37
C VAL A 9 6.74 -3.47 -30.05
N THR A 10 5.86 -3.18 -30.99
CA THR A 10 4.41 -3.28 -30.77
C THR A 10 3.94 -4.71 -30.47
N ALA A 11 4.56 -5.70 -31.11
CA ALA A 11 4.30 -7.11 -30.85
C ALA A 11 4.91 -7.63 -29.53
N GLY A 12 5.86 -6.89 -28.93
CA GLY A 12 6.63 -7.31 -27.75
C GLY A 12 7.74 -8.30 -28.03
N ASP A 13 8.15 -8.42 -29.28
CA ASP A 13 9.24 -9.29 -29.71
C ASP A 13 10.59 -8.62 -29.43
N ALA A 14 11.06 -8.76 -28.18
CA ALA A 14 12.28 -8.12 -27.71
C ALA A 14 13.50 -8.62 -28.45
N GLU A 15 13.59 -9.91 -28.74
CA GLU A 15 14.74 -10.52 -29.46
C GLU A 15 14.85 -9.95 -30.89
N ARG A 16 13.72 -9.83 -31.58
CA ARG A 16 13.63 -9.25 -32.89
C ARG A 16 13.97 -7.76 -32.89
N ALA A 17 13.44 -7.01 -31.94
CA ALA A 17 13.72 -5.58 -31.79
C ALA A 17 15.22 -5.33 -31.58
N GLU A 18 15.85 -6.02 -30.63
CA GLU A 18 17.28 -5.92 -30.36
C GLU A 18 18.13 -6.34 -31.56
N THR A 19 17.71 -7.39 -32.30
CA THR A 19 18.40 -7.81 -33.51
C THR A 19 18.36 -6.74 -34.61
N LEU A 20 17.23 -6.04 -34.74
CA LEU A 20 17.07 -4.93 -35.68
C LEU A 20 17.93 -3.73 -35.28
N LEU A 21 17.95 -3.37 -34.00
CA LEU A 21 18.80 -2.29 -33.46
C LEU A 21 20.28 -2.60 -33.68
N ARG A 22 20.75 -3.82 -33.40
CA ARG A 22 22.12 -4.27 -33.66
C ARG A 22 22.48 -4.25 -35.15
N LYS A 23 21.53 -4.40 -36.06
CA LYS A 23 21.72 -4.28 -37.54
C LYS A 23 21.67 -2.82 -38.02
N GLY A 24 21.53 -1.86 -37.10
CA GLY A 24 21.51 -0.43 -37.41
C GLY A 24 20.14 0.11 -37.81
N ALA A 25 19.06 -0.50 -37.33
CA ALA A 25 17.75 0.15 -37.43
C ALA A 25 17.81 1.45 -36.61
N PRO A 26 17.33 2.60 -37.16
CA PRO A 26 17.24 3.81 -36.36
C PRO A 26 16.26 3.60 -35.18
N ALA A 27 16.62 4.10 -34.00
CA ALA A 27 15.78 3.99 -32.81
C ALA A 27 14.58 4.95 -32.90
N ASP A 28 14.77 6.08 -33.61
CA ASP A 28 13.74 7.07 -33.86
C ASP A 28 13.33 7.13 -35.34
N PRO A 29 12.06 7.51 -35.65
CA PRO A 29 11.65 7.71 -37.02
C PRO A 29 12.33 8.92 -37.65
N ALA A 30 12.39 8.95 -39.00
CA ALA A 30 13.02 10.02 -39.74
C ALA A 30 12.23 11.34 -39.72
N ASP A 31 10.92 11.27 -39.56
CA ASP A 31 10.05 12.43 -39.41
C ASP A 31 9.30 12.41 -38.08
N GLY A 32 8.67 13.53 -37.73
CA GLY A 32 7.94 13.68 -36.46
C GLY A 32 6.47 13.23 -36.53
N ALA A 33 6.01 12.73 -37.69
CA ALA A 33 4.61 12.37 -37.89
C ALA A 33 4.33 10.87 -37.63
N GLU A 34 5.38 10.06 -37.45
CA GLU A 34 5.25 8.64 -37.13
C GLU A 34 5.30 8.38 -35.64
N SER A 35 4.60 7.33 -35.20
CA SER A 35 4.67 6.78 -33.86
C SER A 35 6.10 6.38 -33.50
N THR A 36 6.55 6.70 -32.26
CA THR A 36 7.89 6.30 -31.82
C THR A 36 7.87 4.92 -31.18
N ALA A 37 8.92 4.14 -31.46
CA ALA A 37 9.09 2.82 -30.83
C ALA A 37 9.23 2.95 -29.30
N LEU A 38 9.86 4.03 -28.82
CA LEU A 38 10.04 4.31 -27.41
C LEU A 38 8.70 4.57 -26.71
N TYR A 39 7.81 5.37 -27.32
CA TYR A 39 6.46 5.58 -26.79
C TYR A 39 5.67 4.26 -26.66
N ARG A 40 5.68 3.45 -27.75
CA ARG A 40 4.97 2.15 -27.74
C ARG A 40 5.51 1.18 -26.68
N ALA A 41 6.83 1.16 -26.48
CA ALA A 41 7.45 0.34 -25.45
C ALA A 41 7.08 0.85 -24.04
N ALA A 42 7.08 2.17 -23.84
CA ALA A 42 6.74 2.84 -22.58
C ALA A 42 5.27 2.62 -22.23
N ALA A 43 4.35 2.87 -23.16
CA ALA A 43 2.91 2.67 -22.99
C ALA A 43 2.54 1.21 -22.70
N ALA A 44 3.34 0.26 -23.16
CA ALA A 44 3.13 -1.17 -22.91
C ALA A 44 3.91 -1.70 -21.69
N GLY A 45 4.59 -0.85 -20.92
CA GLY A 45 5.35 -1.24 -19.72
C GLY A 45 6.56 -2.12 -19.99
N ARG A 46 7.10 -2.12 -21.21
CA ARG A 46 8.18 -3.02 -21.61
C ARG A 46 9.54 -2.43 -21.27
N ALA A 47 9.87 -2.34 -20.01
CA ALA A 47 11.09 -1.70 -19.51
C ALA A 47 12.40 -2.20 -20.18
N GLY A 48 12.47 -3.49 -20.49
CA GLY A 48 13.61 -4.06 -21.25
C GLY A 48 13.76 -3.45 -22.65
N LEU A 49 12.65 -3.28 -23.37
CA LEU A 49 12.65 -2.62 -24.69
C LEU A 49 12.91 -1.12 -24.57
N VAL A 50 12.36 -0.45 -23.55
CA VAL A 50 12.67 0.95 -23.26
C VAL A 50 14.17 1.15 -23.09
N ARG A 51 14.82 0.36 -22.24
CA ARG A 51 16.27 0.42 -22.02
C ARG A 51 17.06 0.13 -23.31
N ALA A 52 16.66 -0.85 -24.11
CA ALA A 52 17.33 -1.19 -25.36
C ALA A 52 17.24 -0.06 -26.40
N LEU A 53 16.07 0.59 -26.52
CA LEU A 53 15.86 1.71 -27.44
C LEU A 53 16.65 2.95 -27.00
N LEU A 54 16.64 3.28 -25.70
CA LEU A 54 17.45 4.37 -25.15
C LEU A 54 18.96 4.14 -25.36
N ALA A 55 19.45 2.91 -25.13
CA ALA A 55 20.84 2.54 -25.39
C ALA A 55 21.21 2.63 -26.89
N ALA A 56 20.22 2.48 -27.77
CA ALA A 56 20.43 2.65 -29.24
C ALA A 56 20.28 4.12 -29.69
N GLY A 57 20.07 5.06 -28.76
CA GLY A 57 20.03 6.49 -29.01
C GLY A 57 18.63 7.05 -29.30
N ALA A 58 17.56 6.38 -28.88
CA ALA A 58 16.23 6.98 -28.89
C ALA A 58 16.20 8.22 -27.99
N ASP A 59 15.54 9.26 -28.43
CA ASP A 59 15.37 10.50 -27.68
C ASP A 59 14.21 10.34 -26.65
N PRO A 60 14.47 10.35 -25.33
CA PRO A 60 13.45 10.19 -24.30
C PRO A 60 12.42 11.34 -24.26
N GLY A 61 12.79 12.52 -24.78
CA GLY A 61 11.92 13.69 -24.87
C GLY A 61 11.17 13.83 -26.20
N ARG A 62 11.32 12.87 -27.12
CA ARG A 62 10.67 12.95 -28.42
C ARG A 62 9.19 12.64 -28.34
N VAL A 63 8.37 13.63 -28.71
CA VAL A 63 6.92 13.46 -28.82
C VAL A 63 6.62 12.46 -29.94
N SER A 64 5.79 11.46 -29.68
CA SER A 64 5.32 10.48 -30.65
C SER A 64 4.25 11.10 -31.53
N GLY A 65 4.31 10.83 -32.86
CA GLY A 65 3.42 11.47 -33.85
C GLY A 65 2.15 10.70 -34.17
N GLY A 66 1.81 9.63 -33.42
CA GLY A 66 0.53 8.91 -33.57
C GLY A 66 -0.65 9.73 -33.08
N GLU A 67 -1.86 9.38 -33.52
CA GLU A 67 -3.10 9.95 -32.96
C GLU A 67 -3.12 9.64 -31.44
N GLU A 68 -3.41 10.64 -30.61
CA GLU A 68 -3.45 10.54 -29.15
C GLU A 68 -2.13 10.08 -28.48
N GLU A 69 -1.03 10.12 -29.19
CA GLU A 69 0.30 9.82 -28.64
C GLU A 69 1.00 11.11 -28.20
N GLY A 70 1.87 10.99 -27.22
CA GLY A 70 2.61 12.11 -26.63
C GLY A 70 4.03 11.74 -26.21
N LEU A 71 4.41 12.10 -25.01
CA LEU A 71 5.72 11.82 -24.45
C LEU A 71 5.80 10.38 -23.91
N PRO A 72 6.91 9.67 -24.16
CA PRO A 72 7.10 8.32 -23.59
C PRO A 72 6.95 8.26 -22.07
N LEU A 73 7.40 9.30 -21.35
CA LEU A 73 7.29 9.37 -19.90
C LEU A 73 5.83 9.51 -19.42
N CYS A 74 5.01 10.31 -20.13
CA CYS A 74 3.59 10.43 -19.85
C CYS A 74 2.86 9.09 -20.07
N ALA A 75 3.17 8.39 -21.16
CA ALA A 75 2.59 7.08 -21.44
C ALA A 75 2.94 6.02 -20.39
N ALA A 76 4.22 5.98 -19.95
CA ALA A 76 4.65 5.09 -18.87
C ALA A 76 3.97 5.44 -17.53
N ALA A 77 3.85 6.73 -17.22
CA ALA A 77 3.21 7.22 -16.01
C ALA A 77 1.71 6.87 -15.97
N ALA A 78 0.98 7.12 -17.05
CA ALA A 78 -0.44 6.77 -17.18
C ALA A 78 -0.70 5.27 -16.99
N GLY A 79 0.23 4.43 -17.48
CA GLY A 79 0.18 2.97 -17.34
C GLY A 79 0.63 2.43 -15.98
N GLY A 80 1.23 3.26 -15.11
CA GLY A 80 1.81 2.81 -13.84
C GLY A 80 3.09 1.97 -13.99
N HIS A 81 3.81 2.12 -15.10
CA HIS A 81 4.97 1.29 -15.43
C HIS A 81 6.26 1.80 -14.79
N VAL A 82 6.46 1.53 -13.50
CA VAL A 82 7.53 2.09 -12.66
C VAL A 82 8.90 1.92 -13.28
N GLU A 83 9.29 0.70 -13.69
CA GLU A 83 10.62 0.43 -14.26
C GLU A 83 10.84 1.12 -15.62
N ALA A 84 9.76 1.43 -16.36
CA ALA A 84 9.86 2.20 -17.60
C ALA A 84 9.99 3.70 -17.28
N VAL A 85 9.28 4.21 -16.28
CA VAL A 85 9.42 5.58 -15.76
C VAL A 85 10.86 5.82 -15.31
N GLU A 86 11.39 4.96 -14.45
CA GLU A 86 12.78 5.05 -13.96
C GLU A 86 13.81 5.02 -15.08
N ALA A 87 13.63 4.11 -16.06
CA ALA A 87 14.55 4.02 -17.20
C ALA A 87 14.53 5.28 -18.07
N LEU A 88 13.36 5.89 -18.28
CA LEU A 88 13.21 7.14 -19.02
C LEU A 88 13.82 8.33 -18.26
N LEU A 89 13.56 8.45 -16.96
CA LEU A 89 14.14 9.48 -16.10
C LEU A 89 15.67 9.38 -16.03
N ALA A 90 16.20 8.16 -15.87
CA ALA A 90 17.65 7.91 -15.88
C ALA A 90 18.31 8.27 -17.25
N ALA A 91 17.56 8.20 -18.34
CA ALA A 91 18.00 8.62 -19.67
C ALA A 91 17.84 10.13 -19.95
N GLY A 92 17.32 10.89 -18.97
CA GLY A 92 17.17 12.35 -19.03
C GLY A 92 15.83 12.81 -19.61
N ALA A 93 14.78 11.99 -19.54
CA ALA A 93 13.43 12.47 -19.78
C ALA A 93 13.07 13.60 -18.77
N ASP A 94 12.41 14.64 -19.24
CA ASP A 94 12.01 15.75 -18.39
C ASP A 94 10.78 15.34 -17.52
N PRO A 95 10.91 15.25 -16.18
CA PRO A 95 9.80 14.90 -15.32
C PRO A 95 8.67 15.93 -15.33
N ALA A 96 8.93 17.17 -15.77
CA ALA A 96 7.97 18.26 -15.94
C ALA A 96 7.51 18.43 -17.41
N GLY A 97 7.86 17.49 -18.29
CA GLY A 97 7.48 17.54 -19.71
C GLY A 97 5.98 17.64 -19.89
N ARG A 98 5.53 18.58 -20.76
CA ARG A 98 4.10 18.86 -20.98
C ARG A 98 3.63 18.38 -22.33
N GLU A 99 2.47 17.73 -22.35
CA GLU A 99 1.71 17.36 -23.55
C GLU A 99 0.60 18.37 -23.86
N ALA A 100 -0.18 18.07 -24.89
CA ALA A 100 -1.36 18.86 -25.21
C ALA A 100 -2.33 18.97 -24.02
N GLY A 101 -2.95 20.13 -23.82
CA GLY A 101 -3.80 20.39 -22.66
C GLY A 101 -3.03 20.60 -21.36
N GLY A 102 -1.70 20.77 -21.43
CA GLY A 102 -0.87 21.03 -20.26
C GLY A 102 -0.59 19.80 -19.38
N TRP A 103 -0.93 18.59 -19.83
CA TRP A 103 -0.73 17.35 -19.07
C TRP A 103 0.73 17.03 -18.87
N THR A 104 1.09 16.69 -17.62
CA THR A 104 2.44 16.25 -17.20
C THR A 104 2.42 14.76 -16.80
N PRO A 105 3.59 14.09 -16.71
CA PRO A 105 3.64 12.72 -16.19
C PRO A 105 2.98 12.55 -14.82
N VAL A 106 3.13 13.52 -13.90
CA VAL A 106 2.50 13.50 -12.57
C VAL A 106 0.98 13.56 -12.67
N LEU A 107 0.42 14.41 -13.53
CA LEU A 107 -1.03 14.49 -13.74
C LEU A 107 -1.58 13.16 -14.27
N TRP A 108 -0.90 12.54 -15.24
CA TRP A 108 -1.28 11.23 -15.75
C TRP A 108 -1.23 10.13 -14.69
N ALA A 109 -0.16 10.08 -13.89
CA ALA A 109 -0.03 9.11 -12.80
C ALA A 109 -1.12 9.31 -11.73
N ALA A 110 -1.39 10.56 -11.33
CA ALA A 110 -2.42 10.89 -10.34
C ALA A 110 -3.83 10.56 -10.84
N ALA A 111 -4.17 10.93 -12.08
CA ALA A 111 -5.47 10.59 -12.70
C ALA A 111 -5.67 9.08 -12.83
N GLY A 112 -4.61 8.32 -13.03
CA GLY A 112 -4.61 6.87 -13.09
C GLY A 112 -4.56 6.16 -11.74
N GLY A 113 -4.27 6.88 -10.63
CA GLY A 113 -4.01 6.27 -9.32
C GLY A 113 -2.81 5.32 -9.37
N ARG A 114 -1.71 5.74 -10.03
CA ARG A 114 -0.51 4.96 -10.25
C ARG A 114 0.57 5.34 -9.23
N ASP A 115 0.44 4.80 -8.03
CA ASP A 115 1.21 5.24 -6.86
C ASP A 115 2.71 5.07 -7.04
N GLY A 116 3.16 3.91 -7.51
CA GLY A 116 4.58 3.65 -7.73
C GLY A 116 5.20 4.58 -8.80
N ALA A 117 4.49 4.83 -9.91
CA ALA A 117 4.93 5.77 -10.94
C ALA A 117 4.93 7.21 -10.43
N LEU A 118 3.90 7.60 -9.66
CA LEU A 118 3.80 8.92 -9.04
C LEU A 118 4.97 9.16 -8.08
N HIS A 119 5.28 8.18 -7.24
CA HIS A 119 6.41 8.25 -6.29
C HIS A 119 7.74 8.47 -7.03
N ALA A 120 8.04 7.66 -8.04
CA ALA A 120 9.25 7.78 -8.85
C ALA A 120 9.37 9.15 -9.53
N LEU A 121 8.26 9.73 -10.00
CA LEU A 121 8.23 11.05 -10.61
C LEU A 121 8.48 12.16 -9.59
N LEU A 122 7.84 12.10 -8.42
CA LEU A 122 8.04 13.08 -7.33
C LEU A 122 9.49 13.05 -6.80
N GLU A 123 10.06 11.87 -6.63
CA GLU A 123 11.47 11.71 -6.24
C GLU A 123 12.44 12.28 -7.30
N ALA A 124 12.08 12.21 -8.58
CA ALA A 124 12.84 12.83 -9.68
C ALA A 124 12.64 14.35 -9.77
N GLY A 125 11.85 14.96 -8.86
CA GLY A 125 11.63 16.40 -8.78
C GLY A 125 10.49 16.92 -9.67
N ALA A 126 9.56 16.07 -10.09
CA ALA A 126 8.34 16.52 -10.75
C ALA A 126 7.48 17.37 -9.80
N GLY A 127 6.77 18.35 -10.33
CA GLY A 127 5.98 19.28 -9.53
C GLY A 127 4.67 18.66 -9.02
N ALA A 128 4.48 18.59 -7.71
CA ALA A 128 3.24 18.15 -7.08
C ALA A 128 2.05 19.11 -7.29
N GLU A 129 2.36 20.35 -7.73
CA GLU A 129 1.41 21.44 -7.93
C GLU A 129 1.16 21.80 -9.39
N ASP A 130 1.76 21.08 -10.33
CA ASP A 130 1.59 21.36 -11.77
C ASP A 130 0.16 21.10 -12.21
N ALA A 131 -0.55 22.17 -12.66
CA ALA A 131 -1.89 22.02 -13.18
C ALA A 131 -1.91 21.90 -14.72
N ASN A 132 -2.92 21.20 -15.25
CA ASN A 132 -3.22 21.19 -16.68
C ASN A 132 -3.90 22.51 -17.13
N ASP A 133 -4.23 22.62 -18.40
CA ASP A 133 -4.85 23.84 -18.96
C ASP A 133 -6.30 24.04 -18.47
N ASP A 134 -6.96 23.01 -17.96
CA ASP A 134 -8.28 23.06 -17.35
C ASP A 134 -8.22 23.44 -15.86
N GLY A 135 -6.99 23.53 -15.30
CA GLY A 135 -6.75 23.88 -13.91
C GLY A 135 -6.76 22.69 -12.94
N ASP A 136 -6.93 21.45 -13.43
CA ASP A 136 -6.82 20.27 -12.58
C ASP A 136 -5.41 20.12 -12.03
N THR A 137 -5.29 19.93 -10.73
CA THR A 137 -4.03 19.60 -10.07
C THR A 137 -3.87 18.10 -9.91
N PRO A 138 -2.66 17.58 -9.69
CA PRO A 138 -2.48 16.16 -9.36
C PRO A 138 -3.36 15.72 -8.19
N LEU A 139 -3.50 16.56 -7.15
CA LEU A 139 -4.28 16.24 -5.96
C LEU A 139 -5.80 16.20 -6.23
N THR A 140 -6.32 17.11 -7.07
CA THR A 140 -7.75 17.08 -7.47
C THR A 140 -8.07 15.86 -8.33
N LEU A 141 -7.16 15.46 -9.23
CA LEU A 141 -7.29 14.26 -10.05
C LEU A 141 -7.24 12.98 -9.20
N ALA A 142 -6.30 12.89 -8.25
CA ALA A 142 -6.20 11.75 -7.33
C ALA A 142 -7.44 11.64 -6.43
N ALA A 143 -7.97 12.78 -5.94
CA ALA A 143 -9.18 12.83 -5.14
C ALA A 143 -10.41 12.37 -5.95
N ARG A 144 -10.54 12.82 -7.19
CA ARG A 144 -11.61 12.40 -8.12
C ARG A 144 -11.54 10.90 -8.43
N ARG A 145 -10.33 10.37 -8.51
CA ARG A 145 -10.06 8.93 -8.70
C ARG A 145 -10.39 8.09 -7.47
N GLY A 146 -10.38 8.68 -6.27
CA GLY A 146 -10.44 7.97 -4.99
C GLY A 146 -9.14 7.23 -4.66
N ALA A 147 -8.02 7.65 -5.24
CA ALA A 147 -6.70 7.04 -5.11
C ALA A 147 -6.01 7.48 -3.81
N LEU A 148 -6.19 6.70 -2.75
CA LEU A 148 -5.70 7.03 -1.40
C LEU A 148 -4.17 7.15 -1.36
N GLY A 149 -3.45 6.22 -1.99
CA GLY A 149 -1.99 6.22 -2.03
C GLY A 149 -1.44 7.44 -2.76
N ALA A 150 -2.04 7.80 -3.92
CA ALA A 150 -1.66 9.00 -4.67
C ALA A 150 -1.91 10.27 -3.87
N VAL A 151 -3.06 10.39 -3.17
CA VAL A 151 -3.35 11.55 -2.30
C VAL A 151 -2.31 11.66 -1.19
N ARG A 152 -1.96 10.54 -0.55
CA ARG A 152 -0.94 10.51 0.51
C ARG A 152 0.42 10.99 -0.01
N ALA A 153 0.89 10.43 -1.13
CA ALA A 153 2.16 10.79 -1.74
C ALA A 153 2.23 12.28 -2.14
N LEU A 154 1.15 12.83 -2.70
CA LEU A 154 1.07 14.24 -3.07
C LEU A 154 1.09 15.17 -1.86
N LEU A 155 0.37 14.84 -0.79
CA LEU A 155 0.39 15.62 0.46
C LEU A 155 1.79 15.57 1.11
N GLU A 156 2.47 14.42 1.13
CA GLU A 156 3.84 14.27 1.61
C GLU A 156 4.84 15.08 0.76
N ALA A 157 4.61 15.19 -0.55
CA ALA A 157 5.37 16.03 -1.46
C ALA A 157 5.04 17.53 -1.35
N GLY A 158 4.11 17.91 -0.46
CA GLY A 158 3.76 19.30 -0.15
C GLY A 158 2.69 19.91 -1.07
N ALA A 159 1.84 19.10 -1.71
CA ALA A 159 0.69 19.61 -2.44
C ALA A 159 -0.27 20.36 -1.50
N ASP A 160 -0.81 21.49 -1.97
CA ASP A 160 -1.77 22.30 -1.22
C ASP A 160 -3.16 21.61 -1.18
N PRO A 161 -3.60 21.10 -0.02
CA PRO A 161 -4.87 20.38 0.09
C PRO A 161 -6.10 21.27 -0.14
N ALA A 162 -5.94 22.60 -0.11
CA ALA A 162 -7.02 23.55 -0.29
C ALA A 162 -7.07 24.15 -1.71
N ARG A 163 -6.10 23.83 -2.59
CA ARG A 163 -6.04 24.39 -3.94
C ARG A 163 -7.16 23.82 -4.82
N PRO A 164 -8.07 24.68 -5.33
CA PRO A 164 -9.14 24.24 -6.22
C PRO A 164 -8.63 23.94 -7.63
N ASP A 165 -9.40 23.17 -8.40
CA ASP A 165 -9.29 23.03 -9.84
C ASP A 165 -9.86 24.24 -10.59
N GLY A 166 -9.92 24.18 -11.94
CA GLY A 166 -10.42 25.27 -12.76
C GLY A 166 -11.93 25.49 -12.66
N GLU A 167 -12.69 24.55 -12.11
CA GLU A 167 -14.13 24.67 -11.85
C GLU A 167 -14.39 25.28 -10.45
N GLY A 168 -13.37 25.34 -9.60
CA GLY A 168 -13.42 25.88 -8.25
C GLY A 168 -13.61 24.81 -7.18
N ASP A 169 -13.53 23.54 -7.56
CA ASP A 169 -13.67 22.41 -6.64
C ASP A 169 -12.34 22.06 -5.97
N THR A 170 -12.35 22.02 -4.65
CA THR A 170 -11.19 21.57 -3.85
C THR A 170 -11.09 20.04 -3.86
N PRO A 171 -9.89 19.46 -3.61
CA PRO A 171 -9.75 18.02 -3.44
C PRO A 171 -10.75 17.43 -2.43
N LEU A 172 -11.03 18.16 -1.33
CA LEU A 172 -11.98 17.72 -0.31
C LEU A 172 -13.42 17.75 -0.80
N SER A 173 -13.87 18.83 -1.51
CA SER A 173 -15.21 18.89 -2.08
C SER A 173 -15.44 17.77 -3.09
N ILE A 174 -14.45 17.50 -3.94
CA ILE A 174 -14.47 16.38 -4.90
C ILE A 174 -14.65 15.04 -4.18
N ALA A 175 -13.86 14.79 -3.11
CA ALA A 175 -13.99 13.55 -2.36
C ALA A 175 -15.37 13.41 -1.70
N TYR A 176 -15.95 14.51 -1.20
CA TYR A 176 -17.28 14.50 -0.59
C TYR A 176 -18.40 14.17 -1.57
N ASP A 177 -18.32 14.61 -2.83
CA ASP A 177 -19.33 14.31 -3.85
C ASP A 177 -19.47 12.80 -4.11
N TRP A 178 -18.43 12.03 -3.81
CA TRP A 178 -18.44 10.57 -3.94
C TRP A 178 -18.88 9.84 -2.67
N LEU A 179 -18.97 10.51 -1.51
CA LEU A 179 -19.39 9.86 -0.27
C LEU A 179 -20.87 9.43 -0.36
N GLY A 180 -21.11 8.15 -0.06
CA GLY A 180 -22.44 7.56 -0.15
C GLY A 180 -22.90 7.24 -1.58
N THR A 181 -22.09 7.53 -2.62
CA THR A 181 -22.39 7.21 -4.01
C THR A 181 -22.17 5.71 -4.25
N GLN A 182 -23.11 5.10 -4.98
CA GLN A 182 -22.95 3.73 -5.49
C GLN A 182 -21.98 3.77 -6.67
N LEU A 183 -20.69 3.55 -6.42
CA LEU A 183 -19.62 3.75 -7.40
C LEU A 183 -19.88 3.04 -8.74
N GLU A 184 -20.30 1.77 -8.70
CA GLU A 184 -20.61 1.00 -9.91
C GLU A 184 -21.74 1.61 -10.73
N SER A 185 -22.80 2.09 -10.07
CA SER A 185 -23.94 2.75 -10.75
C SER A 185 -23.51 4.06 -11.37
N ALA A 186 -22.73 4.88 -10.65
CA ALA A 186 -22.24 6.15 -11.17
C ALA A 186 -21.32 5.97 -12.39
N LEU A 187 -20.40 4.99 -12.34
CA LEU A 187 -19.54 4.66 -13.47
C LEU A 187 -20.34 4.11 -14.65
N LEU A 188 -21.34 3.26 -14.39
CA LEU A 188 -22.20 2.71 -15.43
C LEU A 188 -22.99 3.82 -16.15
N ASP A 189 -23.54 4.78 -15.41
CA ASP A 189 -24.24 5.92 -15.99
C ASP A 189 -23.30 6.74 -16.90
N GLN A 190 -22.08 7.04 -16.43
CA GLN A 190 -21.09 7.81 -17.20
C GLN A 190 -20.62 7.05 -18.46
N VAL A 191 -20.40 5.73 -18.36
CA VAL A 191 -20.01 4.91 -19.52
C VAL A 191 -21.16 4.80 -20.50
N THR A 192 -22.41 4.71 -20.04
CA THR A 192 -23.61 4.60 -20.87
C THR A 192 -23.79 5.86 -21.73
N ASP A 193 -23.53 7.04 -21.17
CA ASP A 193 -23.65 8.31 -21.91
C ASP A 193 -22.64 8.45 -23.05
N GLN A 194 -21.53 7.71 -23.00
CA GLN A 194 -20.44 7.76 -23.98
C GLN A 194 -20.39 6.54 -24.91
N ALA A 195 -21.12 5.47 -24.56
CA ALA A 195 -21.06 4.19 -25.26
C ALA A 195 -21.90 4.17 -26.54
N PRO A 196 -21.58 3.30 -27.52
CA PRO A 196 -22.49 3.00 -28.64
C PRO A 196 -23.85 2.49 -28.16
N GLU A 197 -24.94 2.75 -28.95
CA GLU A 197 -26.30 2.34 -28.57
C GLU A 197 -26.50 0.83 -28.38
N ASP A 198 -25.64 0.01 -28.98
CA ASP A 198 -25.70 -1.45 -28.96
C ASP A 198 -24.61 -2.07 -28.04
N ALA A 199 -23.99 -1.27 -27.19
CA ALA A 199 -22.92 -1.76 -26.31
C ALA A 199 -23.44 -2.66 -25.17
N GLU A 200 -22.68 -3.72 -24.87
CA GLU A 200 -22.84 -4.52 -23.65
C GLU A 200 -21.90 -3.98 -22.57
N PHE A 201 -22.31 -4.07 -21.30
CA PHE A 201 -21.52 -3.54 -20.19
C PHE A 201 -20.93 -4.66 -19.33
N VAL A 202 -19.64 -4.55 -19.04
CA VAL A 202 -18.90 -5.46 -18.18
C VAL A 202 -18.39 -4.67 -16.97
N VAL A 203 -18.72 -5.15 -15.76
CA VAL A 203 -18.22 -4.59 -14.51
C VAL A 203 -17.13 -5.53 -13.97
N GLY A 204 -15.93 -5.00 -13.83
CA GLY A 204 -14.77 -5.66 -13.22
C GLY A 204 -14.48 -5.10 -11.83
N ARG A 205 -13.91 -5.93 -10.97
CA ARG A 205 -13.35 -5.51 -9.68
C ARG A 205 -11.96 -6.10 -9.54
N SER A 206 -11.03 -5.28 -9.07
CA SER A 206 -9.65 -5.67 -8.76
C SER A 206 -9.12 -4.79 -7.63
N ARG A 207 -7.88 -4.99 -7.21
CA ARG A 207 -7.22 -4.11 -6.27
C ARG A 207 -6.27 -3.15 -6.97
N ALA A 208 -6.25 -1.92 -6.49
CA ALA A 208 -5.26 -0.91 -6.86
C ALA A 208 -3.93 -1.15 -6.11
N GLU A 209 -2.88 -0.42 -6.49
CA GLU A 209 -1.55 -0.52 -5.87
C GLU A 209 -1.57 -0.15 -4.38
N ASP A 210 -2.46 0.77 -3.98
CA ASP A 210 -2.66 1.24 -2.60
C ASP A 210 -3.58 0.34 -1.74
N GLY A 211 -3.96 -0.82 -2.24
CA GLY A 211 -4.85 -1.75 -1.55
C GLY A 211 -6.34 -1.42 -1.65
N THR A 212 -6.73 -0.26 -2.20
CA THR A 212 -8.15 0.09 -2.37
C THR A 212 -8.82 -0.73 -3.48
N ASP A 213 -10.12 -0.95 -3.36
CA ASP A 213 -10.91 -1.61 -4.40
C ASP A 213 -10.95 -0.75 -5.67
N LEU A 214 -10.59 -1.35 -6.81
CA LEU A 214 -10.70 -0.75 -8.13
C LEU A 214 -11.92 -1.31 -8.85
N VAL A 215 -12.87 -0.45 -9.18
CA VAL A 215 -14.05 -0.76 -9.99
C VAL A 215 -13.81 -0.31 -11.42
N THR A 216 -14.00 -1.21 -12.37
CA THR A 216 -13.89 -0.94 -13.81
C THR A 216 -15.23 -1.21 -14.47
N VAL A 217 -15.72 -0.26 -15.26
CA VAL A 217 -16.90 -0.45 -16.12
C VAL A 217 -16.45 -0.29 -17.56
N THR A 218 -16.70 -1.31 -18.38
CA THR A 218 -16.32 -1.35 -19.79
C THR A 218 -17.56 -1.55 -20.64
N ALA A 219 -17.80 -0.64 -21.59
CA ALA A 219 -18.71 -0.88 -22.68
C ALA A 219 -18.00 -1.61 -23.81
N VAL A 220 -18.55 -2.71 -24.29
CA VAL A 220 -18.01 -3.50 -25.41
C VAL A 220 -18.95 -3.40 -26.61
N ASP A 221 -18.38 -3.24 -27.81
CA ASP A 221 -19.16 -3.20 -29.04
C ASP A 221 -19.70 -4.58 -29.44
N GLY A 222 -20.53 -4.64 -30.48
CA GLY A 222 -21.11 -5.89 -30.99
C GLY A 222 -20.08 -6.93 -31.50
N GLU A 223 -18.80 -6.57 -31.57
CA GLU A 223 -17.68 -7.49 -31.87
C GLU A 223 -16.89 -7.91 -30.62
N GLY A 224 -17.33 -7.44 -29.44
CA GLY A 224 -16.69 -7.73 -28.14
C GLY A 224 -15.42 -6.93 -27.88
N ARG A 225 -15.22 -5.81 -28.57
CA ARG A 225 -14.06 -4.91 -28.35
C ARG A 225 -14.43 -3.81 -27.36
N PRO A 226 -13.52 -3.42 -26.45
CA PRO A 226 -13.74 -2.27 -25.58
C PRO A 226 -13.93 -0.98 -26.41
N ALA A 227 -15.06 -0.30 -26.21
CA ALA A 227 -15.38 0.97 -26.83
C ALA A 227 -15.18 2.15 -25.87
N VAL A 228 -15.64 2.00 -24.63
CA VAL A 228 -15.44 2.96 -23.54
C VAL A 228 -15.11 2.18 -22.27
N GLN A 229 -14.14 2.64 -21.52
CA GLN A 229 -13.79 2.06 -20.21
C GLN A 229 -13.54 3.19 -19.22
N LEU A 230 -14.20 3.13 -18.08
CA LEU A 230 -13.90 3.95 -16.92
C LEU A 230 -13.55 3.08 -15.75
N GLU A 231 -12.67 3.58 -14.91
CA GLU A 231 -12.29 2.93 -13.68
C GLU A 231 -12.13 3.96 -12.55
N CYS A 232 -12.47 3.57 -11.32
CA CYS A 232 -12.38 4.42 -10.14
C CYS A 232 -12.07 3.57 -8.92
N GLN A 233 -11.30 4.11 -7.98
CA GLN A 233 -10.94 3.46 -6.72
C GLN A 233 -11.97 3.80 -5.65
N ARG A 234 -12.21 2.85 -4.74
CA ARG A 234 -13.18 3.02 -3.64
C ARG A 234 -12.53 3.64 -2.39
N GLY A 235 -11.63 4.60 -2.59
CA GLY A 235 -10.88 5.24 -1.50
C GLY A 235 -11.43 6.58 -1.03
N HIS A 236 -12.53 7.11 -1.59
CA HIS A 236 -12.97 8.48 -1.35
C HIS A 236 -13.23 8.82 0.12
N ALA A 237 -13.72 7.86 0.93
CA ALA A 237 -13.95 8.09 2.36
C ALA A 237 -12.65 8.24 3.14
N ALA A 238 -11.62 7.45 2.82
CA ALA A 238 -10.28 7.60 3.36
C ALA A 238 -9.60 8.88 2.86
N VAL A 239 -9.73 9.18 1.55
CA VAL A 239 -9.24 10.43 0.94
C VAL A 239 -9.84 11.66 1.62
N ALA A 240 -11.17 11.70 1.84
CA ALA A 240 -11.81 12.79 2.56
C ALA A 240 -11.24 12.96 3.97
N THR A 241 -11.02 11.86 4.69
CA THR A 241 -10.44 11.90 6.04
C THR A 241 -9.00 12.42 6.04
N LEU A 242 -8.16 12.04 5.06
CA LEU A 242 -6.80 12.58 4.93
C LEU A 242 -6.80 14.08 4.60
N LEU A 243 -7.70 14.52 3.72
CA LEU A 243 -7.80 15.93 3.32
C LEU A 243 -8.34 16.80 4.46
N GLU A 244 -9.29 16.31 5.26
CA GLU A 244 -9.75 16.96 6.50
C GLU A 244 -8.60 17.16 7.48
N ASP A 245 -7.78 16.14 7.68
CA ASP A 245 -6.59 16.24 8.53
C ASP A 245 -5.59 17.27 7.99
N ALA A 246 -5.34 17.26 6.67
CA ALA A 246 -4.40 18.14 6.02
C ALA A 246 -4.85 19.61 6.01
N THR A 247 -6.16 19.88 5.91
CA THR A 247 -6.74 21.23 5.97
C THR A 247 -7.02 21.70 7.39
N GLY A 248 -7.04 20.79 8.37
CA GLY A 248 -7.47 21.07 9.74
C GLY A 248 -8.98 21.20 9.92
N GLU A 249 -9.77 20.77 8.96
CA GLU A 249 -11.23 20.76 8.98
C GLU A 249 -11.77 19.48 9.66
N TRP A 250 -11.42 19.26 10.89
CA TRP A 250 -11.73 18.01 11.60
C TRP A 250 -13.22 17.82 11.86
N LEU A 251 -13.74 16.69 11.39
CA LEU A 251 -15.09 16.25 11.71
C LEU A 251 -15.21 15.84 13.19
N PRO A 252 -16.42 15.91 13.78
CA PRO A 252 -16.71 15.32 15.09
C PRO A 252 -16.36 13.83 15.14
N PHE A 253 -15.95 13.36 16.33
CA PHE A 253 -15.59 11.96 16.56
C PHE A 253 -16.65 10.98 16.06
N ASP A 254 -17.91 11.19 16.43
CA ASP A 254 -19.00 10.30 16.06
C ASP A 254 -19.25 10.25 14.54
N GLU A 255 -19.02 11.34 13.80
CA GLU A 255 -19.17 11.37 12.34
C GLU A 255 -18.09 10.55 11.65
N LEU A 256 -16.86 10.59 12.14
CA LEU A 256 -15.78 9.74 11.63
C LEU A 256 -16.03 8.25 11.94
N VAL A 257 -16.56 7.94 13.12
CA VAL A 257 -17.00 6.58 13.47
C VAL A 257 -18.03 6.07 12.45
N GLU A 258 -19.08 6.86 12.18
CA GLU A 258 -20.11 6.47 11.20
C GLU A 258 -19.55 6.31 9.79
N ARG A 259 -18.51 7.08 9.43
CA ARG A 259 -17.82 6.95 8.15
C ARG A 259 -17.05 5.62 8.04
N ALA A 260 -16.38 5.16 9.10
CA ALA A 260 -15.58 3.95 9.10
C ALA A 260 -16.41 2.66 9.08
N LEU A 261 -17.51 2.61 9.84
CA LEU A 261 -18.28 1.38 10.07
C LEU A 261 -18.70 0.59 8.82
N PRO A 262 -19.14 1.21 7.71
CA PRO A 262 -19.54 0.50 6.51
C PRO A 262 -18.38 -0.23 5.79
N TYR A 263 -17.13 0.20 6.00
CA TYR A 263 -15.98 -0.30 5.26
C TYR A 263 -15.28 -1.48 5.92
N ARG A 264 -15.58 -1.77 7.21
CA ARG A 264 -14.92 -2.84 7.96
C ARG A 264 -15.17 -4.24 7.41
N ASP A 265 -16.34 -4.49 6.83
CA ASP A 265 -16.77 -5.81 6.34
C ASP A 265 -16.68 -5.94 4.80
N VAL A 266 -16.40 -4.85 4.09
CA VAL A 266 -16.44 -4.77 2.63
C VAL A 266 -15.05 -4.83 2.01
N ASP A 267 -14.04 -4.40 2.75
CA ASP A 267 -12.65 -4.34 2.32
C ASP A 267 -11.79 -5.20 3.26
N GLU A 268 -11.08 -6.18 2.71
CA GLU A 268 -10.21 -7.06 3.51
C GLU A 268 -9.09 -6.28 4.23
N GLU A 269 -8.59 -5.19 3.63
CA GLU A 269 -7.57 -4.34 4.22
C GLU A 269 -8.14 -3.11 4.95
N ALA A 270 -9.43 -2.82 4.74
CA ALA A 270 -10.17 -1.78 5.47
C ALA A 270 -9.47 -0.41 5.54
N GLU A 271 -8.94 0.09 4.41
CA GLU A 271 -8.17 1.34 4.35
C GLU A 271 -8.89 2.54 4.97
N THR A 272 -10.20 2.67 4.74
CA THR A 272 -11.01 3.74 5.38
C THR A 272 -11.04 3.59 6.89
N TRP A 273 -11.16 2.36 7.39
CA TRP A 273 -11.16 2.07 8.82
C TRP A 273 -9.85 2.52 9.49
N TRP A 274 -8.73 2.09 8.91
CA TRP A 274 -7.41 2.44 9.45
C TRP A 274 -7.07 3.91 9.31
N THR A 275 -7.49 4.55 8.21
CA THR A 275 -7.31 5.99 8.01
C THR A 275 -8.08 6.79 9.07
N VAL A 276 -9.31 6.40 9.39
CA VAL A 276 -10.11 7.03 10.46
C VAL A 276 -9.48 6.77 11.82
N ALA A 277 -9.08 5.55 12.14
CA ALA A 277 -8.44 5.24 13.43
C ALA A 277 -7.16 6.08 13.64
N ALA A 278 -6.32 6.18 12.61
CA ALA A 278 -5.11 6.99 12.63
C ALA A 278 -5.41 8.50 12.72
N SER A 279 -6.43 8.98 12.02
CA SER A 279 -6.87 10.39 12.10
C SER A 279 -7.31 10.74 13.53
N LEU A 280 -8.16 9.92 14.12
CA LEU A 280 -8.61 10.11 15.50
C LEU A 280 -7.45 10.12 16.50
N GLN A 281 -6.50 9.21 16.34
CA GLN A 281 -5.30 9.16 17.20
C GLN A 281 -4.41 10.39 17.03
N ARG A 282 -4.17 10.86 15.79
CA ARG A 282 -3.34 12.06 15.52
C ARG A 282 -3.82 13.33 16.18
N ARG A 283 -5.10 13.46 16.48
CA ARG A 283 -5.64 14.59 17.25
C ARG A 283 -4.97 14.72 18.62
N GLY A 284 -4.65 13.59 19.25
CA GLY A 284 -3.87 13.54 20.49
C GLY A 284 -4.49 14.27 21.68
N ASP A 285 -5.76 14.68 21.57
CA ASP A 285 -6.44 15.46 22.59
C ASP A 285 -7.26 14.56 23.56
N ARG A 286 -7.52 15.12 24.74
CA ARG A 286 -8.25 14.41 25.80
C ARG A 286 -9.68 14.05 25.40
N GLY A 287 -10.35 14.88 24.62
CA GLY A 287 -11.73 14.65 24.19
C GLY A 287 -11.83 13.41 23.32
N THR A 288 -10.98 13.30 22.31
CA THR A 288 -10.91 12.13 21.41
C THR A 288 -10.60 10.83 22.18
N PHE A 289 -9.66 10.89 23.15
CA PHE A 289 -9.37 9.75 24.01
C PHE A 289 -10.57 9.32 24.85
N ASP A 290 -11.25 10.27 25.53
CA ASP A 290 -12.43 9.98 26.36
C ASP A 290 -13.58 9.43 25.51
N ASP A 291 -13.76 9.90 24.28
CA ASP A 291 -14.75 9.41 23.33
C ASP A 291 -14.44 7.97 22.88
N ALA A 292 -13.17 7.65 22.58
CA ALA A 292 -12.76 6.28 22.28
C ALA A 292 -13.00 5.34 23.47
N VAL A 293 -12.64 5.75 24.69
CA VAL A 293 -12.91 4.97 25.91
C VAL A 293 -14.41 4.75 26.11
N ARG A 294 -15.24 5.78 25.86
CA ARG A 294 -16.71 5.65 25.92
C ARG A 294 -17.22 4.64 24.89
N LEU A 295 -16.64 4.64 23.68
CA LEU A 295 -17.04 3.75 22.61
C LEU A 295 -16.72 2.27 22.91
N CYS A 296 -15.70 1.98 23.72
CA CYS A 296 -15.33 0.63 24.17
C CYS A 296 -16.45 -0.15 24.89
N VAL A 297 -17.50 0.51 25.32
CA VAL A 297 -18.66 -0.13 25.98
C VAL A 297 -19.93 -0.09 25.13
N SER A 298 -19.82 0.20 23.83
CA SER A 298 -20.93 0.18 22.87
C SER A 298 -21.55 -1.21 22.76
N GLU A 299 -22.85 -1.28 22.48
CA GLU A 299 -23.54 -2.54 22.17
C GLU A 299 -23.08 -3.13 20.81
N ASP A 300 -22.73 -2.27 19.84
CA ASP A 300 -22.22 -2.68 18.52
C ASP A 300 -20.74 -3.10 18.62
N PRO A 301 -20.40 -4.36 18.32
CA PRO A 301 -19.01 -4.84 18.37
C PRO A 301 -18.08 -4.10 17.41
N ARG A 302 -18.53 -3.65 16.22
CA ARG A 302 -17.71 -2.88 15.28
C ARG A 302 -17.29 -1.54 15.86
N ARG A 303 -18.16 -0.88 16.64
CA ARG A 303 -17.81 0.35 17.34
C ARG A 303 -16.77 0.10 18.44
N ARG A 304 -16.89 -1.02 19.17
CA ARG A 304 -15.88 -1.41 20.17
C ARG A 304 -14.56 -1.74 19.52
N GLU A 305 -14.57 -2.44 18.36
CA GLU A 305 -13.39 -2.75 17.57
C GLU A 305 -12.66 -1.47 17.15
N LEU A 306 -13.36 -0.51 16.52
CA LEU A 306 -12.77 0.78 16.13
C LEU A 306 -12.17 1.54 17.32
N ALA A 307 -12.88 1.54 18.45
CA ALA A 307 -12.38 2.17 19.67
C ALA A 307 -11.05 1.56 20.13
N VAL A 308 -10.95 0.24 20.12
CA VAL A 308 -9.73 -0.48 20.46
C VAL A 308 -8.61 -0.15 19.47
N ASP A 309 -8.91 -0.11 18.16
CA ASP A 309 -7.92 0.21 17.12
C ASP A 309 -7.41 1.64 17.27
N VAL A 310 -8.27 2.61 17.62
CA VAL A 310 -7.85 3.98 17.97
C VAL A 310 -6.92 3.97 19.20
N LEU A 311 -7.28 3.24 20.27
CA LEU A 311 -6.44 3.13 21.45
C LEU A 311 -5.12 2.41 21.19
N SER A 312 -5.12 1.45 20.28
CA SER A 312 -3.93 0.71 19.83
C SER A 312 -2.89 1.64 19.19
N GLN A 313 -3.35 2.62 18.39
CA GLN A 313 -2.46 3.57 17.71
C GLN A 313 -1.61 4.39 18.68
N TYR A 314 -2.05 4.63 19.91
CA TYR A 314 -1.22 5.30 20.93
C TYR A 314 0.03 4.49 21.33
N GLY A 315 0.08 3.19 21.04
CA GLY A 315 1.23 2.33 21.23
C GLY A 315 2.35 2.56 20.21
N PHE A 316 2.05 3.09 19.02
CA PHE A 316 3.00 3.28 17.90
C PHE A 316 3.78 4.59 17.91
N THR A 317 3.43 5.58 18.74
CA THR A 317 4.12 6.88 18.75
C THR A 317 5.51 6.75 19.39
N GLU A 318 6.55 7.23 18.69
CA GLU A 318 7.95 7.09 19.13
C GLU A 318 8.31 8.03 20.30
N ASP A 319 7.85 9.29 20.27
CA ASP A 319 8.36 10.35 21.17
C ASP A 319 7.48 10.63 22.40
N ALA A 320 6.18 10.44 22.32
CA ALA A 320 5.27 10.57 23.45
C ALA A 320 4.11 9.63 23.27
N LYS A 321 3.92 8.68 24.18
CA LYS A 321 2.76 7.78 24.19
C LYS A 321 1.67 8.40 25.08
N PRO A 322 0.89 9.40 24.56
CA PRO A 322 -0.14 10.03 25.37
C PRO A 322 -1.18 8.96 25.74
N PHE A 323 -1.72 9.05 26.93
CA PHE A 323 -2.78 8.16 27.43
C PHE A 323 -2.44 6.66 27.51
N LEU A 324 -1.19 6.24 27.29
CA LEU A 324 -0.79 4.82 27.37
C LEU A 324 -1.15 4.19 28.72
N GLU A 325 -0.82 4.89 29.81
CA GLU A 325 -1.14 4.43 31.18
C GLU A 325 -2.64 4.38 31.46
N GLU A 326 -3.43 5.22 30.77
CA GLU A 326 -4.89 5.32 30.97
C GLU A 326 -5.65 4.33 30.10
N SER A 327 -5.13 3.99 28.90
CA SER A 327 -5.73 3.01 27.99
C SER A 327 -5.52 1.57 28.46
N LEU A 328 -4.39 1.26 29.09
CA LEU A 328 -4.07 -0.10 29.52
C LEU A 328 -5.17 -0.72 30.43
N PRO A 329 -5.67 -0.06 31.50
CA PRO A 329 -6.76 -0.60 32.30
C PRO A 329 -8.07 -0.83 31.52
N VAL A 330 -8.32 -0.04 30.47
CA VAL A 330 -9.49 -0.20 29.60
C VAL A 330 -9.35 -1.47 28.77
N LEU A 331 -8.21 -1.61 28.08
CA LEU A 331 -7.91 -2.78 27.24
C LEU A 331 -7.90 -4.09 28.05
N ARG A 332 -7.27 -4.10 29.23
CA ARG A 332 -7.26 -5.27 30.12
C ARG A 332 -8.67 -5.66 30.57
N ARG A 333 -9.53 -4.68 30.87
CA ARG A 333 -10.94 -4.96 31.22
C ARG A 333 -11.68 -5.57 30.03
N MET A 334 -11.47 -5.02 28.82
CA MET A 334 -12.07 -5.56 27.59
C MET A 334 -11.59 -7.00 27.35
N ALA A 335 -10.31 -7.26 27.47
CA ALA A 335 -9.75 -8.62 27.36
C ALA A 335 -10.44 -9.64 28.26
N ALA A 336 -10.80 -9.23 29.48
CA ALA A 336 -11.45 -10.09 30.47
C ALA A 336 -12.96 -10.26 30.28
N THR A 337 -13.62 -9.39 29.49
CA THR A 337 -15.11 -9.35 29.43
C THR A 337 -15.69 -9.40 28.03
N GLU A 338 -14.86 -9.27 26.99
CA GLU A 338 -15.30 -9.27 25.60
C GLU A 338 -15.70 -10.68 25.14
N GLY A 339 -16.80 -10.75 24.41
CA GLY A 339 -17.31 -12.01 23.86
C GLY A 339 -17.24 -12.10 22.34
N ASP A 340 -16.98 -10.99 21.67
CA ASP A 340 -16.80 -10.96 20.22
C ASP A 340 -15.33 -11.24 19.86
N GLU A 341 -15.10 -12.28 19.08
CA GLU A 341 -13.73 -12.72 18.74
C GLU A 341 -12.95 -11.67 17.96
N ARG A 342 -13.58 -10.91 17.06
CA ARG A 342 -12.90 -9.86 16.27
C ARG A 342 -12.42 -8.73 17.18
N VAL A 343 -13.29 -8.26 18.07
CA VAL A 343 -12.92 -7.24 19.07
C VAL A 343 -11.81 -7.76 19.96
N LEU A 344 -11.87 -9.04 20.37
CA LEU A 344 -10.84 -9.64 21.21
C LEU A 344 -9.47 -9.73 20.50
N ARG A 345 -9.47 -9.96 19.17
CA ARG A 345 -8.25 -9.90 18.35
C ARG A 345 -7.65 -8.49 18.31
N SER A 346 -8.48 -7.46 18.10
CA SER A 346 -8.02 -6.07 18.18
C SER A 346 -7.48 -5.73 19.59
N VAL A 347 -8.13 -6.19 20.65
CA VAL A 347 -7.65 -6.01 22.03
C VAL A 347 -6.29 -6.67 22.23
N LEU A 348 -6.10 -7.90 21.74
CA LEU A 348 -4.82 -8.62 21.81
C LEU A 348 -3.71 -7.84 21.10
N GLY A 349 -3.97 -7.38 19.87
CA GLY A 349 -3.05 -6.52 19.12
C GLY A 349 -2.71 -5.24 19.87
N ALA A 350 -3.72 -4.55 20.41
CA ALA A 350 -3.53 -3.32 21.19
C ALA A 350 -2.66 -3.54 22.44
N LEU A 351 -2.87 -4.63 23.17
CA LEU A 351 -2.03 -4.98 24.33
C LEU A 351 -0.58 -5.25 23.89
N GLY A 352 -0.38 -5.90 22.74
CA GLY A 352 0.95 -6.11 22.14
C GLY A 352 1.64 -4.79 21.79
N HIS A 353 0.93 -3.86 21.12
CA HIS A 353 1.49 -2.55 20.76
C HIS A 353 1.81 -1.67 21.99
N HIS A 354 1.06 -1.80 23.08
CA HIS A 354 1.37 -1.14 24.34
C HIS A 354 2.64 -1.72 25.00
N ALA A 355 2.93 -2.98 24.75
CA ALA A 355 4.12 -3.70 25.24
C ALA A 355 4.30 -3.61 26.76
N ASP A 356 3.22 -3.61 27.53
CA ASP A 356 3.26 -3.50 28.98
C ASP A 356 3.13 -4.87 29.64
N PRO A 357 4.14 -5.31 30.43
CA PRO A 357 4.10 -6.63 31.07
C PRO A 357 2.91 -6.85 32.03
N ARG A 358 2.24 -5.78 32.47
CA ARG A 358 1.04 -5.90 33.30
C ARG A 358 -0.13 -6.56 32.56
N ALA A 359 -0.09 -6.60 31.21
CA ALA A 359 -1.11 -7.23 30.37
C ALA A 359 -0.88 -8.74 30.14
N LEU A 360 0.25 -9.29 30.58
CA LEU A 360 0.56 -10.70 30.35
C LEU A 360 -0.51 -11.69 30.81
N PRO A 361 -1.19 -11.51 31.97
CA PRO A 361 -2.24 -12.45 32.40
C PRO A 361 -3.39 -12.55 31.40
N GLU A 362 -3.86 -11.40 30.87
CA GLU A 362 -4.95 -11.35 29.91
C GLU A 362 -4.52 -11.89 28.53
N VAL A 363 -3.31 -11.58 28.09
CA VAL A 363 -2.76 -12.12 26.85
C VAL A 363 -2.67 -13.66 26.93
N LEU A 364 -2.15 -14.21 28.05
CA LEU A 364 -2.10 -15.66 28.24
C LEU A 364 -3.51 -16.29 28.23
N GLU A 365 -4.48 -15.67 28.90
CA GLU A 365 -5.88 -16.14 28.92
C GLU A 365 -6.48 -16.22 27.52
N ILE A 366 -6.28 -15.20 26.67
CA ILE A 366 -6.76 -15.17 25.28
C ILE A 366 -6.08 -16.27 24.46
N VAL A 367 -4.75 -16.27 24.38
CA VAL A 367 -4.02 -17.16 23.45
C VAL A 367 -4.03 -18.64 23.83
N THR A 368 -4.49 -18.96 25.05
CA THR A 368 -4.67 -20.34 25.54
C THR A 368 -6.12 -20.75 25.66
N ALA A 369 -7.09 -19.86 25.31
CA ALA A 369 -8.51 -20.15 25.42
C ALA A 369 -8.92 -21.35 24.54
N GLU A 370 -9.83 -22.17 25.04
CA GLU A 370 -10.36 -23.31 24.28
C GLU A 370 -11.14 -22.82 23.04
N GLY A 371 -10.77 -23.33 21.88
CA GLY A 371 -11.37 -22.93 20.59
C GLY A 371 -10.75 -21.70 19.94
N TRP A 372 -9.79 -21.03 20.58
CA TRP A 372 -9.07 -19.92 19.96
C TRP A 372 -8.21 -20.41 18.79
N THR A 373 -8.39 -19.81 17.62
CA THR A 373 -7.54 -20.05 16.46
C THR A 373 -6.40 -19.04 16.47
N ARG A 374 -5.15 -19.53 16.52
CA ARG A 374 -3.98 -18.65 16.54
C ARG A 374 -3.77 -17.97 15.19
N THR A 375 -3.23 -16.76 15.26
CA THR A 375 -2.74 -15.98 14.15
C THR A 375 -1.35 -15.42 14.49
N GLU A 376 -0.72 -14.75 13.54
CA GLU A 376 0.57 -14.06 13.73
C GLU A 376 0.55 -13.03 14.88
N ALA A 377 -0.61 -12.45 15.18
CA ALA A 377 -0.77 -11.49 16.27
C ALA A 377 -0.55 -12.09 17.67
N ASP A 378 -0.83 -13.39 17.84
CA ASP A 378 -0.73 -14.06 19.14
C ASP A 378 0.73 -14.12 19.66
N PRO A 379 1.70 -14.66 18.92
CA PRO A 379 3.09 -14.66 19.37
C PRO A 379 3.68 -13.26 19.44
N ALA A 380 3.28 -12.34 18.56
CA ALA A 380 3.72 -10.94 18.57
C ALA A 380 3.31 -10.27 19.90
N ALA A 381 2.01 -10.34 20.27
CA ALA A 381 1.50 -9.77 21.50
C ALA A 381 2.14 -10.43 22.75
N LEU A 382 2.25 -11.77 22.74
CA LEU A 382 2.88 -12.49 23.85
C LEU A 382 4.33 -12.07 24.04
N ALA A 383 5.12 -12.01 22.98
CA ALA A 383 6.52 -11.61 23.05
C ALA A 383 6.69 -10.16 23.55
N ALA A 384 5.82 -9.26 23.11
CA ALA A 384 5.86 -7.84 23.49
C ALA A 384 5.60 -7.60 24.99
N VAL A 385 4.70 -8.39 25.60
CA VAL A 385 4.33 -8.23 27.02
C VAL A 385 5.09 -9.18 27.95
N LEU A 386 5.94 -10.07 27.43
CA LEU A 386 6.62 -11.12 28.20
C LEU A 386 7.77 -10.55 29.06
N PRO A 387 7.64 -10.52 30.40
CA PRO A 387 8.73 -10.05 31.24
C PRO A 387 9.84 -11.12 31.33
N PRO A 388 11.11 -10.72 31.54
CA PRO A 388 12.22 -11.66 31.74
C PRO A 388 11.95 -12.64 32.87
N GLY A 389 12.29 -13.92 32.63
CA GLY A 389 12.16 -14.99 33.64
C GLY A 389 10.75 -15.57 33.80
N HIS A 390 9.78 -15.19 33.00
CA HIS A 390 8.43 -15.77 33.06
C HIS A 390 8.36 -17.11 32.32
N ALA A 391 8.58 -18.20 33.05
CA ALA A 391 8.78 -19.53 32.51
C ALA A 391 7.58 -20.07 31.67
N GLU A 392 6.35 -19.80 32.09
CA GLU A 392 5.15 -20.28 31.42
C GLU A 392 4.95 -19.55 30.05
N GLY A 393 5.04 -18.23 30.01
CA GLY A 393 4.93 -17.46 28.78
C GLY A 393 6.06 -17.77 27.81
N LEU A 394 7.29 -17.93 28.31
CA LEU A 394 8.41 -18.35 27.48
C LEU A 394 8.18 -19.75 26.89
N ALA A 395 7.70 -20.71 27.68
CA ALA A 395 7.41 -22.05 27.20
C ALA A 395 6.30 -22.06 26.13
N LEU A 396 5.30 -21.21 26.29
CA LEU A 396 4.23 -21.03 25.31
C LEU A 396 4.77 -20.43 24.01
N LEU A 397 5.54 -19.33 24.08
CA LEU A 397 6.15 -18.69 22.89
C LEU A 397 7.08 -19.67 22.15
N VAL A 398 7.89 -20.44 22.89
CA VAL A 398 8.71 -21.52 22.31
C VAL A 398 7.85 -22.58 21.63
N SER A 399 6.70 -22.95 22.18
CA SER A 399 5.79 -23.92 21.52
C SER A 399 5.23 -23.40 20.19
N MET A 400 4.96 -22.09 20.12
CA MET A 400 4.47 -21.43 18.90
C MET A 400 5.50 -21.42 17.77
N THR A 401 6.81 -21.49 18.06
CA THR A 401 7.82 -21.65 17.00
C THR A 401 7.72 -22.96 16.24
N SER A 402 6.86 -23.87 16.64
CA SER A 402 6.58 -25.15 15.96
C SER A 402 5.12 -25.29 15.55
N ASP A 403 4.40 -24.17 15.47
CA ASP A 403 3.01 -24.14 15.04
C ASP A 403 2.87 -24.64 13.59
N PRO A 404 1.78 -25.35 13.23
CA PRO A 404 1.54 -25.77 11.85
C PRO A 404 1.35 -24.57 10.89
N ASP A 405 0.85 -23.45 11.40
CA ASP A 405 0.71 -22.21 10.63
C ASP A 405 2.09 -21.53 10.46
N PRO A 406 2.55 -21.26 9.23
CA PRO A 406 3.84 -20.64 8.96
C PRO A 406 3.95 -19.23 9.53
N ASP A 407 2.88 -18.43 9.48
CA ASP A 407 2.91 -17.05 9.96
C ASP A 407 3.03 -17.00 11.48
N VAL A 408 2.33 -17.89 12.19
CA VAL A 408 2.49 -18.06 13.65
C VAL A 408 3.92 -18.49 14.00
N ARG A 409 4.52 -19.41 13.21
CA ARG A 409 5.92 -19.85 13.45
C ARG A 409 6.91 -18.73 13.26
N ASP A 410 6.74 -17.94 12.18
CA ASP A 410 7.64 -16.83 11.86
C ASP A 410 7.59 -15.76 12.95
N TRP A 411 6.42 -15.27 13.29
CA TRP A 411 6.26 -14.25 14.33
C TRP A 411 6.68 -14.75 15.73
N ALA A 412 6.48 -16.03 16.05
CA ALA A 412 6.99 -16.62 17.27
C ALA A 412 8.53 -16.68 17.29
N THR A 413 9.14 -16.97 16.14
CA THR A 413 10.60 -16.99 15.98
C THR A 413 11.18 -15.59 16.08
N THR A 414 10.56 -14.62 15.43
CA THR A 414 10.89 -13.17 15.48
C THR A 414 10.80 -12.66 16.92
N GLY A 415 9.69 -12.94 17.62
CA GLY A 415 9.51 -12.59 19.03
C GLY A 415 10.58 -13.20 19.92
N LEU A 416 10.84 -14.50 19.76
CA LEU A 416 11.86 -15.21 20.55
C LEU A 416 13.28 -14.70 20.28
N ALA A 417 13.60 -14.37 19.01
CA ALA A 417 14.88 -13.77 18.61
C ALA A 417 15.09 -12.38 19.22
N GLY A 418 14.02 -11.62 19.40
CA GLY A 418 13.98 -10.28 19.99
C GLY A 418 14.23 -10.24 21.50
N LEU A 419 13.88 -11.29 22.24
CA LEU A 419 14.06 -11.33 23.70
C LEU A 419 15.53 -11.12 24.11
N GLU A 420 15.75 -10.37 25.18
CA GLU A 420 17.09 -10.17 25.76
C GLU A 420 17.61 -11.42 26.49
N GLU A 421 16.70 -12.27 26.93
CA GLU A 421 17.03 -13.50 27.62
C GLU A 421 17.85 -14.46 26.76
N ASP A 422 18.82 -15.11 27.39
CA ASP A 422 19.68 -16.11 26.77
C ASP A 422 19.65 -17.42 27.57
N THR A 423 18.78 -18.33 27.18
CA THR A 423 18.61 -19.64 27.79
C THR A 423 18.87 -20.77 26.81
N PRO A 424 19.26 -21.97 27.27
CA PRO A 424 19.35 -23.13 26.40
C PRO A 424 18.06 -23.46 25.64
N GLN A 425 16.91 -23.14 26.24
CA GLN A 425 15.60 -23.36 25.66
C GLN A 425 15.40 -22.42 24.43
N ILE A 426 15.70 -21.11 24.56
CA ILE A 426 15.66 -20.14 23.47
C ILE A 426 16.62 -20.55 22.36
N ARG A 427 17.88 -20.83 22.68
CA ARG A 427 18.86 -21.26 21.68
C ARG A 427 18.46 -22.57 20.99
N GLY A 428 17.83 -23.49 21.70
CA GLY A 428 17.33 -24.74 21.14
C GLY A 428 16.17 -24.54 20.18
N ALA A 429 15.20 -23.70 20.54
CA ALA A 429 14.05 -23.37 19.69
C ALA A 429 14.47 -22.64 18.40
N LEU A 430 15.32 -21.61 18.52
CA LEU A 430 15.85 -20.89 17.35
C LEU A 430 16.67 -21.82 16.43
N ALA A 431 17.51 -22.70 17.01
CA ALA A 431 18.28 -23.63 16.20
C ALA A 431 17.41 -24.64 15.44
N ALA A 432 16.25 -25.00 15.97
CA ALA A 432 15.30 -25.88 15.30
C ALA A 432 14.63 -25.21 14.08
N ARG A 433 14.67 -23.89 13.99
CA ARG A 433 14.10 -23.11 12.86
C ARG A 433 15.11 -22.83 11.74
N LEU A 434 16.39 -23.17 11.92
CA LEU A 434 17.39 -23.04 10.86
C LEU A 434 17.12 -23.95 9.65
N ASP A 435 16.31 -24.99 9.83
CA ASP A 435 15.90 -25.93 8.79
C ASP A 435 14.43 -25.69 8.35
N ASP A 436 13.82 -24.55 8.71
CA ASP A 436 12.44 -24.23 8.32
C ASP A 436 12.32 -24.08 6.79
N GLU A 437 11.12 -24.33 6.26
CA GLU A 437 10.83 -24.17 4.81
C GLU A 437 10.81 -22.69 4.43
N ASP A 438 10.36 -21.83 5.36
CA ASP A 438 10.33 -20.37 5.19
C ASP A 438 11.69 -19.75 5.50
N LEU A 439 12.27 -19.05 4.51
CA LEU A 439 13.59 -18.41 4.65
C LEU A 439 13.56 -17.14 5.50
N GLY A 440 12.41 -16.48 5.66
CA GLY A 440 12.21 -15.40 6.62
C GLY A 440 12.38 -15.91 8.05
N THR A 441 11.68 -16.98 8.39
CA THR A 441 11.84 -17.68 9.70
C THR A 441 13.28 -18.14 9.94
N VAL A 442 13.99 -18.63 8.92
CA VAL A 442 15.41 -18.99 9.02
C VAL A 442 16.28 -17.77 9.31
N ALA A 443 16.02 -16.64 8.64
CA ALA A 443 16.76 -15.40 8.85
C ALA A 443 16.60 -14.88 10.28
N GLU A 444 15.37 -14.86 10.80
CA GLU A 444 15.07 -14.45 12.17
C GLU A 444 15.72 -15.39 13.21
N ALA A 445 15.67 -16.69 12.98
CA ALA A 445 16.33 -17.67 13.85
C ALA A 445 17.86 -17.46 13.87
N ALA A 446 18.47 -17.23 12.69
CA ALA A 446 19.88 -16.95 12.57
C ALA A 446 20.27 -15.64 13.28
N ARG A 447 19.46 -14.58 13.12
CA ARG A 447 19.61 -13.30 13.83
C ARG A 447 19.58 -13.50 15.36
N GLY A 448 18.59 -14.22 15.84
CA GLY A 448 18.43 -14.51 17.26
C GLY A 448 19.60 -15.29 17.85
N LEU A 449 20.15 -16.27 17.13
CA LEU A 449 21.34 -17.03 17.52
C LEU A 449 22.61 -16.19 17.45
N ALA A 450 22.79 -15.37 16.41
CA ALA A 450 23.96 -14.51 16.24
C ALA A 450 24.06 -13.49 17.39
N ARG A 451 22.95 -12.84 17.77
CA ARG A 451 22.88 -11.91 18.92
C ARG A 451 23.32 -12.56 20.24
N ARG A 452 23.17 -13.87 20.34
CA ARG A 452 23.57 -14.69 21.53
C ARG A 452 24.95 -15.34 21.36
N GLY A 453 25.69 -15.00 20.31
CA GLY A 453 27.01 -15.57 20.02
C GLY A 453 26.99 -17.08 19.75
N ASP A 454 25.88 -17.63 19.28
CA ASP A 454 25.75 -19.06 19.02
C ASP A 454 26.28 -19.39 17.60
N PRO A 455 27.29 -20.27 17.47
CA PRO A 455 27.93 -20.54 16.18
C PRO A 455 27.03 -21.20 15.16
N ARG A 456 25.88 -21.74 15.54
CA ARG A 456 24.89 -22.33 14.63
C ARG A 456 24.24 -21.26 13.72
N ALA A 457 24.23 -19.98 14.14
CA ALA A 457 23.74 -18.87 13.31
C ALA A 457 24.33 -18.86 11.90
N ARG A 458 25.63 -19.20 11.78
CA ARG A 458 26.34 -19.18 10.51
C ARG A 458 25.67 -20.04 9.43
N ALA A 459 25.19 -21.21 9.76
CA ALA A 459 24.53 -22.10 8.81
C ALA A 459 23.23 -21.49 8.25
N GLY A 460 22.43 -20.83 9.10
CA GLY A 460 21.23 -20.10 8.66
C GLY A 460 21.56 -18.91 7.76
N ILE A 461 22.58 -18.11 8.14
CA ILE A 461 23.04 -16.97 7.33
C ILE A 461 23.47 -17.44 5.94
N GLU A 462 24.33 -18.48 5.85
CA GLU A 462 24.81 -19.04 4.59
C GLU A 462 23.63 -19.56 3.73
N ARG A 463 22.64 -20.20 4.35
CA ARG A 463 21.45 -20.70 3.65
C ARG A 463 20.59 -19.57 3.07
N VAL A 464 20.23 -18.55 3.87
CA VAL A 464 19.44 -17.39 3.41
C VAL A 464 20.12 -16.68 2.26
N LEU A 465 21.45 -16.41 2.37
CA LEU A 465 22.19 -15.73 1.31
C LEU A 465 22.27 -16.54 0.00
N ALA A 466 22.21 -17.88 0.10
CA ALA A 466 22.30 -18.77 -1.06
C ALA A 466 20.95 -19.05 -1.73
N GLU A 467 19.85 -19.10 -0.96
CA GLU A 467 18.57 -19.64 -1.40
C GLU A 467 17.45 -18.59 -1.49
N SER A 468 17.56 -17.45 -0.73
CA SER A 468 16.53 -16.44 -0.72
C SER A 468 16.70 -15.39 -1.82
N ASP A 469 15.63 -15.14 -2.56
CA ASP A 469 15.50 -13.98 -3.45
C ASP A 469 14.77 -12.80 -2.77
N ASP A 470 14.30 -12.99 -1.53
CA ASP A 470 13.62 -11.96 -0.74
C ASP A 470 14.64 -11.00 -0.10
N ASP A 471 14.53 -9.73 -0.45
CA ASP A 471 15.43 -8.67 0.03
C ASP A 471 15.33 -8.51 1.56
N TYR A 472 14.14 -8.63 2.15
CA TYR A 472 13.95 -8.51 3.59
C TYR A 472 14.71 -9.59 4.37
N ALA A 473 14.54 -10.87 3.99
CA ALA A 473 15.26 -11.97 4.64
C ALA A 473 16.78 -11.82 4.49
N ARG A 474 17.26 -11.34 3.32
CA ARG A 474 18.67 -11.07 3.06
C ARG A 474 19.22 -9.94 3.92
N ASP A 475 18.46 -8.86 4.06
CA ASP A 475 18.85 -7.69 4.86
C ASP A 475 19.01 -8.04 6.34
N ILE A 476 18.10 -8.87 6.89
CA ILE A 476 18.20 -9.37 8.26
C ILE A 476 19.57 -10.01 8.55
N VAL A 477 20.11 -10.78 7.62
CA VAL A 477 21.35 -11.54 7.83
C VAL A 477 22.60 -10.81 7.34
N THR A 478 22.49 -9.84 6.45
CA THR A 478 23.65 -9.10 5.90
C THR A 478 24.30 -8.18 6.94
N GLY A 479 23.56 -7.76 7.95
CA GLY A 479 24.03 -6.91 9.05
C GLY A 479 24.65 -7.67 10.25
N LEU A 480 24.78 -9.02 10.18
CA LEU A 480 25.23 -9.89 11.29
C LEU A 480 26.73 -10.29 11.17
#